data_48f407889a67ad2b359573236e5f7f25
#
_entry.id   48f407889a67ad2b359573236e5f7f25
#
_cell.length_a   1.000
_cell.length_b   1.000
_cell.length_c   1.000
_cell.angle_alpha   90.00
_cell.angle_beta   90.00
_cell.angle_gamma   90.00
#
_symmetry.space_group_name_H-M   'P 1'
#
loop_
_entity.id
_entity.type
_entity.pdbx_description
1 polymer ?
#
loop_
_entity_poly.entity_id
_entity_poly.type
_entity_poly.pdbx_seq_one_letter_code
_entity_poly.pdbx_strand_id
1 'polypeptide(L)'
;MKKLFFIASFFMLLGMTACSSKDRDVLAVEQLIHRLIPQYADRFVFEIVPEEDRDYYLLESKDGKIHISGNNANSMAAGLNYYLKYYCLTTVSWYADIPVEMPDVLPMVEKPVVVEAKVDNRFFLNYCTYGYSMPFWKWKDWERFIDWMALNGVNMPLAITGQEMVWYKVWKKIGLTDEEIRSYFTGPVYLPWHRMANIDGWNGPLPMQWQYSHIR
;
A
#
# COMPACT_ATOMS: atom_id res chain seq x y z
N MET A 1 -45.15 13.04 -24.54
CA MET A 1 -44.82 11.89 -23.71
C MET A 1 -43.48 11.21 -24.06
N LYS A 2 -42.99 11.23 -25.31
CA LYS A 2 -41.71 10.58 -25.69
C LYS A 2 -40.43 11.30 -25.19
N LYS A 3 -40.48 12.61 -24.88
CA LYS A 3 -39.31 13.39 -24.41
C LYS A 3 -39.01 13.22 -22.91
N LEU A 4 -40.00 12.83 -22.10
CA LEU A 4 -39.80 12.61 -20.65
C LEU A 4 -39.08 11.28 -20.35
N PHE A 5 -39.25 10.27 -21.20
CA PHE A 5 -38.62 8.97 -21.04
C PHE A 5 -37.07 9.02 -21.32
N PHE A 6 -36.64 9.90 -22.20
CA PHE A 6 -35.21 10.05 -22.53
C PHE A 6 -34.42 10.74 -21.42
N ILE A 7 -35.04 11.66 -20.70
CA ILE A 7 -34.37 12.36 -19.57
C ILE A 7 -34.24 11.45 -18.36
N ALA A 8 -35.25 10.61 -18.08
CA ALA A 8 -35.18 9.65 -16.98
C ALA A 8 -34.11 8.55 -17.23
N SER A 9 -33.92 8.07 -18.48
CA SER A 9 -32.86 7.12 -18.83
C SER A 9 -31.45 7.73 -18.75
N PHE A 10 -31.32 9.05 -19.06
CA PHE A 10 -30.02 9.71 -18.99
C PHE A 10 -29.57 9.95 -17.52
N PHE A 11 -30.51 10.26 -16.62
CA PHE A 11 -30.24 10.39 -15.19
C PHE A 11 -29.92 9.04 -14.51
N MET A 12 -30.50 7.94 -15.01
CA MET A 12 -30.22 6.59 -14.48
C MET A 12 -28.80 6.07 -14.88
N LEU A 13 -28.27 6.51 -16.05
CA LEU A 13 -26.90 6.17 -16.47
C LEU A 13 -25.83 7.02 -15.73
N LEU A 14 -26.15 8.22 -15.29
CA LEU A 14 -25.21 9.06 -14.53
C LEU A 14 -25.07 8.62 -13.07
N GLY A 15 -26.04 7.89 -12.52
CA GLY A 15 -25.98 7.33 -11.15
C GLY A 15 -25.07 6.10 -11.01
N MET A 16 -24.72 5.42 -12.12
CA MET A 16 -23.92 4.19 -12.07
C MET A 16 -22.40 4.41 -12.14
N THR A 17 -21.94 5.62 -12.46
CA THR A 17 -20.49 5.89 -12.60
C THR A 17 -19.83 6.46 -11.33
N ALA A 18 -20.61 6.87 -10.33
CA ALA A 18 -20.08 7.41 -9.07
C ALA A 18 -19.75 6.34 -8.01
N CYS A 19 -20.19 5.08 -8.21
CA CYS A 19 -20.04 4.00 -7.20
C CYS A 19 -18.69 3.26 -7.27
N SER A 20 -17.89 3.43 -8.34
CA SER A 20 -16.76 2.55 -8.63
C SER A 20 -15.46 2.88 -7.87
N SER A 21 -15.27 4.09 -7.34
CA SER A 21 -14.05 4.42 -6.61
C SER A 21 -14.14 4.09 -5.11
N LYS A 22 -15.33 4.22 -4.53
CA LYS A 22 -15.58 3.90 -3.11
C LYS A 22 -15.46 2.41 -2.84
N ASP A 23 -15.96 1.57 -3.74
CA ASP A 23 -15.86 0.12 -3.64
C ASP A 23 -14.42 -0.40 -3.68
N ARG A 24 -13.50 0.30 -4.34
CA ARG A 24 -12.08 -0.10 -4.44
C ARG A 24 -11.33 0.06 -3.13
N ASP A 25 -11.61 1.11 -2.38
CA ASP A 25 -10.94 1.37 -1.10
C ASP A 25 -11.35 0.34 -0.05
N VAL A 26 -12.66 0.06 0.04
CA VAL A 26 -13.17 -1.02 0.90
C VAL A 26 -12.57 -2.36 0.52
N LEU A 27 -12.61 -2.71 -0.78
CA LEU A 27 -12.05 -3.97 -1.27
C LEU A 27 -10.55 -4.10 -0.96
N ALA A 28 -9.77 -3.03 -1.04
CA ALA A 28 -8.34 -3.03 -0.72
C ALA A 28 -8.08 -3.40 0.75
N VAL A 29 -8.88 -2.85 1.68
CA VAL A 29 -8.74 -3.15 3.11
C VAL A 29 -9.29 -4.55 3.44
N GLU A 30 -10.36 -4.99 2.79
CA GLU A 30 -10.86 -6.36 2.91
C GLU A 30 -9.81 -7.38 2.45
N GLN A 31 -9.12 -7.13 1.33
CA GLN A 31 -8.02 -7.96 0.88
C GLN A 31 -6.84 -7.96 1.86
N LEU A 32 -6.52 -6.81 2.45
CA LEU A 32 -5.47 -6.69 3.47
C LEU A 32 -5.79 -7.53 4.71
N ILE A 33 -6.99 -7.42 5.27
CA ILE A 33 -7.36 -8.22 6.45
C ILE A 33 -7.38 -9.72 6.15
N HIS A 34 -7.80 -10.13 4.95
CA HIS A 34 -7.73 -11.53 4.52
C HIS A 34 -6.30 -12.06 4.41
N ARG A 35 -5.30 -11.22 4.10
CA ARG A 35 -3.89 -11.63 4.15
C ARG A 35 -3.34 -11.75 5.56
N LEU A 36 -3.82 -10.92 6.48
CA LEU A 36 -3.31 -10.84 7.85
C LEU A 36 -3.96 -11.86 8.80
N ILE A 37 -5.28 -11.86 8.85
CA ILE A 37 -6.09 -12.61 9.83
C ILE A 37 -7.35 -13.18 9.16
N PRO A 38 -7.22 -14.06 8.15
CA PRO A 38 -8.36 -14.53 7.34
C PRO A 38 -9.48 -15.15 8.16
N GLN A 39 -9.17 -15.84 9.27
CA GLN A 39 -10.15 -16.46 10.15
C GLN A 39 -11.03 -15.46 10.93
N TYR A 40 -10.66 -14.20 10.96
CA TYR A 40 -11.41 -13.14 11.65
C TYR A 40 -12.01 -12.11 10.68
N ALA A 41 -11.73 -12.19 9.37
CA ALA A 41 -12.12 -11.18 8.39
C ALA A 41 -13.62 -10.85 8.44
N ASP A 42 -14.49 -11.85 8.57
CA ASP A 42 -15.95 -11.69 8.64
C ASP A 42 -16.45 -10.96 9.90
N ARG A 43 -15.57 -10.74 10.87
CA ARG A 43 -15.90 -10.00 12.11
C ARG A 43 -15.70 -8.50 11.97
N PHE A 44 -15.18 -8.05 10.83
CA PHE A 44 -14.93 -6.65 10.53
C PHE A 44 -15.85 -6.16 9.43
N VAL A 45 -16.22 -4.88 9.51
CA VAL A 45 -16.97 -4.15 8.49
C VAL A 45 -16.19 -2.88 8.18
N PHE A 46 -15.92 -2.63 6.90
CA PHE A 46 -15.23 -1.44 6.43
C PHE A 46 -16.20 -0.57 5.64
N GLU A 47 -16.20 0.73 5.91
CA GLU A 47 -17.11 1.68 5.27
C GLU A 47 -16.37 2.95 4.87
N ILE A 48 -16.63 3.44 3.66
CA ILE A 48 -16.20 4.77 3.25
C ILE A 48 -17.15 5.82 3.80
N VAL A 49 -16.57 6.81 4.44
CA VAL A 49 -17.26 8.01 4.91
C VAL A 49 -16.89 9.21 4.03
N PRO A 50 -17.69 10.29 4.05
CA PRO A 50 -17.40 11.46 3.24
C PRO A 50 -15.98 11.98 3.41
N GLU A 51 -15.45 12.52 2.33
CA GLU A 51 -14.13 13.15 2.30
C GLU A 51 -14.13 14.38 3.21
N GLU A 52 -13.10 14.47 4.05
CA GLU A 52 -12.78 15.62 4.87
C GLU A 52 -11.38 16.15 4.51
N ASP A 53 -11.01 17.30 5.04
CA ASP A 53 -9.72 17.95 4.74
C ASP A 53 -8.51 17.07 5.09
N ARG A 54 -8.68 16.13 6.04
CA ARG A 54 -7.62 15.24 6.50
C ARG A 54 -8.04 13.78 6.54
N ASP A 55 -7.07 12.92 6.46
CA ASP A 55 -7.27 11.49 6.68
C ASP A 55 -7.75 11.23 8.10
N TYR A 56 -8.84 10.47 8.24
CA TYR A 56 -9.36 10.05 9.54
C TYR A 56 -10.01 8.69 9.48
N TYR A 57 -10.14 8.06 10.64
CA TYR A 57 -10.98 6.87 10.82
C TYR A 57 -11.83 6.95 12.07
N LEU A 58 -12.97 6.26 12.01
CA LEU A 58 -13.84 5.95 13.13
C LEU A 58 -13.80 4.45 13.38
N LEU A 59 -13.57 4.06 14.63
CA LEU A 59 -13.58 2.67 15.09
C LEU A 59 -14.67 2.52 16.13
N GLU A 60 -15.58 1.57 15.94
CA GLU A 60 -16.67 1.27 16.87
C GLU A 60 -17.06 -0.22 16.82
N SER A 61 -17.83 -0.68 17.81
CA SER A 61 -18.45 -2.00 17.80
C SER A 61 -19.95 -1.87 17.62
N LYS A 62 -20.49 -2.59 16.64
CA LYS A 62 -21.90 -2.59 16.32
C LYS A 62 -22.34 -3.97 15.86
N ASP A 63 -23.49 -4.44 16.34
CA ASP A 63 -24.07 -5.74 15.95
C ASP A 63 -23.11 -6.93 16.10
N GLY A 64 -22.25 -6.88 17.14
CA GLY A 64 -21.26 -7.93 17.42
C GLY A 64 -20.06 -7.94 16.48
N LYS A 65 -19.88 -6.93 15.65
CA LYS A 65 -18.75 -6.75 14.73
C LYS A 65 -17.96 -5.48 15.04
N ILE A 66 -16.75 -5.43 14.54
CA ILE A 66 -15.87 -4.27 14.58
C ILE A 66 -16.06 -3.48 13.31
N HIS A 67 -16.56 -2.25 13.42
CA HIS A 67 -16.76 -1.33 12.32
C HIS A 67 -15.60 -0.34 12.26
N ILE A 68 -15.02 -0.21 11.07
CA ILE A 68 -13.93 0.74 10.79
C ILE A 68 -14.34 1.56 9.57
N SER A 69 -14.67 2.81 9.81
CA SER A 69 -15.00 3.77 8.76
C SER A 69 -13.84 4.71 8.53
N GLY A 70 -13.59 5.11 7.31
CA GLY A 70 -12.52 6.06 6.97
C GLY A 70 -12.76 6.72 5.61
N ASN A 71 -12.10 7.82 5.35
CA ASN A 71 -12.26 8.55 4.09
C ASN A 71 -11.46 7.96 2.91
N ASN A 72 -10.61 6.97 3.18
CA ASN A 72 -9.88 6.19 2.16
C ASN A 72 -9.36 4.86 2.75
N ALA A 73 -8.82 3.99 1.89
CA ALA A 73 -8.29 2.69 2.27
C ALA A 73 -7.16 2.78 3.33
N ASN A 74 -6.28 3.78 3.21
CA ASN A 74 -5.16 3.97 4.14
C ASN A 74 -5.66 4.32 5.55
N SER A 75 -6.67 5.19 5.65
CA SER A 75 -7.32 5.55 6.90
C SER A 75 -7.97 4.35 7.57
N MET A 76 -8.72 3.54 6.83
CA MET A 76 -9.33 2.31 7.35
C MET A 76 -8.27 1.28 7.79
N ALA A 77 -7.18 1.12 7.03
CA ALA A 77 -6.07 0.24 7.41
C ALA A 77 -5.40 0.72 8.70
N ALA A 78 -5.21 2.03 8.88
CA ALA A 78 -4.70 2.59 10.14
C ALA A 78 -5.65 2.34 11.32
N GLY A 79 -6.96 2.42 11.10
CA GLY A 79 -7.99 2.04 12.08
C GLY A 79 -7.92 0.56 12.47
N LEU A 80 -7.72 -0.33 11.49
CA LEU A 80 -7.49 -1.75 11.75
C LEU A 80 -6.25 -1.97 12.61
N ASN A 81 -5.13 -1.32 12.29
CA ASN A 81 -3.91 -1.42 13.08
C ASN A 81 -4.07 -0.89 14.51
N TYR A 82 -4.85 0.19 14.67
CA TYR A 82 -5.19 0.70 15.99
C TYR A 82 -5.94 -0.35 16.80
N TYR A 83 -6.94 -1.01 16.23
CA TYR A 83 -7.68 -2.08 16.89
C TYR A 83 -6.77 -3.26 17.26
N LEU A 84 -5.92 -3.72 16.34
CA LEU A 84 -4.97 -4.79 16.61
C LEU A 84 -4.03 -4.45 17.77
N LYS A 85 -3.48 -3.24 17.80
CA LYS A 85 -2.52 -2.81 18.83
C LYS A 85 -3.15 -2.60 20.21
N TYR A 86 -4.27 -1.90 20.26
CA TYR A 86 -4.80 -1.39 21.54
C TYR A 86 -5.93 -2.25 22.12
N TYR A 87 -6.58 -3.06 21.31
CA TYR A 87 -7.64 -3.96 21.77
C TYR A 87 -7.19 -5.42 21.77
N CYS A 88 -6.54 -5.87 20.70
CA CYS A 88 -6.05 -7.24 20.59
C CYS A 88 -4.65 -7.44 21.18
N LEU A 89 -3.94 -6.35 21.53
CA LEU A 89 -2.57 -6.35 22.07
C LEU A 89 -1.57 -7.10 21.20
N THR A 90 -1.78 -7.05 19.88
CA THR A 90 -0.93 -7.68 18.87
C THR A 90 -0.35 -6.65 17.91
N THR A 91 0.67 -7.03 17.17
CA THR A 91 1.35 -6.15 16.22
C THR A 91 1.69 -6.88 14.93
N VAL A 92 1.70 -6.14 13.83
CA VAL A 92 2.12 -6.64 12.53
C VAL A 92 3.55 -6.17 12.26
N SER A 93 4.44 -7.12 11.94
CA SER A 93 5.83 -6.83 11.58
C SER A 93 6.04 -6.99 10.08
N TRP A 94 6.72 -6.03 9.46
CA TRP A 94 7.17 -6.18 8.07
C TRP A 94 8.50 -6.95 7.98
N TYR A 95 9.25 -6.96 9.07
CA TYR A 95 10.61 -7.50 9.11
C TYR A 95 10.65 -9.00 9.42
N ALA A 96 9.75 -9.48 10.26
CA ALA A 96 9.68 -10.88 10.65
C ALA A 96 8.36 -11.52 10.18
N ASP A 97 8.44 -12.77 9.73
CA ASP A 97 7.28 -13.57 9.34
C ASP A 97 6.64 -14.20 10.60
N ILE A 98 6.12 -13.33 11.47
CA ILE A 98 5.45 -13.72 12.70
C ILE A 98 3.94 -13.68 12.45
N PRO A 99 3.22 -14.77 12.72
CA PRO A 99 1.76 -14.78 12.65
C PRO A 99 1.15 -13.72 13.58
N VAL A 100 0.07 -13.10 13.14
CA VAL A 100 -0.68 -12.17 13.98
C VAL A 100 -1.52 -13.00 14.94
N GLU A 101 -1.15 -12.97 16.22
CA GLU A 101 -1.88 -13.66 17.29
C GLU A 101 -3.11 -12.85 17.67
N MET A 102 -4.28 -13.49 17.59
CA MET A 102 -5.55 -12.85 17.90
C MET A 102 -6.18 -13.50 19.14
N PRO A 103 -6.89 -12.73 19.97
CA PRO A 103 -7.63 -13.31 21.09
C PRO A 103 -8.81 -14.16 20.58
N ASP A 104 -9.16 -15.21 21.32
CA ASP A 104 -10.31 -16.10 20.99
C ASP A 104 -11.62 -15.31 20.86
N VAL A 105 -11.78 -14.28 21.70
CA VAL A 105 -12.93 -13.38 21.67
C VAL A 105 -12.42 -11.97 21.35
N LEU A 106 -12.91 -11.41 20.26
CA LEU A 106 -12.53 -10.03 19.88
C LEU A 106 -13.06 -9.04 20.91
N PRO A 107 -12.19 -8.21 21.51
CA PRO A 107 -12.61 -7.15 22.43
C PRO A 107 -13.54 -6.15 21.75
N MET A 108 -14.63 -5.80 22.44
CA MET A 108 -15.54 -4.78 21.92
C MET A 108 -15.01 -3.37 22.20
N VAL A 109 -15.27 -2.47 21.27
CA VAL A 109 -14.96 -1.05 21.40
C VAL A 109 -16.09 -0.39 22.18
N GLU A 110 -15.89 -0.14 23.47
CA GLU A 110 -16.95 0.37 24.37
C GLU A 110 -17.42 1.79 24.00
N LYS A 111 -16.51 2.61 23.49
CA LYS A 111 -16.80 3.97 23.03
C LYS A 111 -16.17 4.18 21.67
N PRO A 112 -16.88 4.82 20.73
CA PRO A 112 -16.31 5.13 19.41
C PRO A 112 -15.00 5.91 19.54
N VAL A 113 -14.01 5.51 18.76
CA VAL A 113 -12.68 6.13 18.69
C VAL A 113 -12.55 6.80 17.33
N VAL A 114 -12.39 8.12 17.34
CA VAL A 114 -12.10 8.91 16.13
C VAL A 114 -10.65 9.39 16.21
N VAL A 115 -9.91 9.14 15.14
CA VAL A 115 -8.53 9.61 15.02
C VAL A 115 -8.35 10.28 13.66
N GLU A 116 -7.90 11.52 13.70
CA GLU A 116 -7.54 12.33 12.55
C GLU A 116 -6.01 12.38 12.41
N ALA A 117 -5.52 12.34 11.17
CA ALA A 117 -4.10 12.48 10.89
C ALA A 117 -3.62 13.89 11.22
N LYS A 118 -2.49 13.99 11.95
CA LYS A 118 -1.91 15.28 12.34
C LYS A 118 -1.22 16.00 11.18
N VAL A 119 -0.86 15.28 10.12
CA VAL A 119 -0.18 15.78 8.93
C VAL A 119 -0.73 15.09 7.68
N ASP A 120 -0.74 15.81 6.56
CA ASP A 120 -1.30 15.31 5.30
C ASP A 120 -0.35 14.30 4.64
N ASN A 121 0.95 14.56 4.66
CA ASN A 121 1.97 13.73 4.04
C ASN A 121 2.74 12.92 5.09
N ARG A 122 2.63 11.62 5.02
CA ARG A 122 3.32 10.67 5.90
C ARG A 122 4.31 9.87 5.07
N PHE A 123 5.48 10.48 4.88
CA PHE A 123 6.57 9.96 4.07
C PHE A 123 7.32 8.83 4.79
N PHE A 124 7.68 7.79 4.06
CA PHE A 124 8.46 6.68 4.59
C PHE A 124 9.51 6.17 3.61
N LEU A 125 10.66 5.84 4.17
CA LEU A 125 11.90 5.36 3.59
C LEU A 125 12.80 6.43 2.99
N ASN A 126 14.11 6.07 2.97
CA ASN A 126 15.16 6.75 2.24
C ASN A 126 15.83 5.78 1.25
N TYR A 127 16.70 6.29 0.41
CA TYR A 127 17.38 5.52 -0.63
C TYR A 127 18.19 4.35 -0.08
N CYS A 128 19.02 4.58 0.95
CA CYS A 128 19.95 3.58 1.48
C CYS A 128 19.27 2.32 2.00
N THR A 129 18.07 2.46 2.59
CA THR A 129 17.30 1.35 3.15
C THR A 129 17.07 0.24 2.14
N TYR A 130 16.88 0.58 0.86
CA TYR A 130 16.72 -0.38 -0.22
C TYR A 130 17.95 -1.24 -0.50
N GLY A 131 19.14 -0.84 -0.05
CA GLY A 131 20.39 -1.59 -0.22
C GLY A 131 20.68 -2.58 0.90
N TYR A 132 19.98 -2.51 2.03
CA TYR A 132 20.30 -3.35 3.18
C TYR A 132 19.59 -4.70 3.16
N SER A 133 18.27 -4.73 3.05
CA SER A 133 17.49 -5.98 3.09
C SER A 133 16.64 -6.21 1.85
N MET A 134 16.36 -5.17 1.06
CA MET A 134 15.39 -5.21 -0.03
C MET A 134 15.93 -5.59 -1.42
N PRO A 135 17.26 -5.66 -1.71
CA PRO A 135 17.73 -5.93 -3.07
C PRO A 135 17.23 -7.25 -3.65
N PHE A 136 16.96 -8.24 -2.81
CA PHE A 136 16.56 -9.59 -3.22
C PHE A 136 15.12 -9.96 -2.84
N TRP A 137 14.34 -8.96 -2.41
CA TRP A 137 12.94 -9.18 -2.06
C TRP A 137 12.13 -9.67 -3.25
N LYS A 138 11.26 -10.62 -2.98
CA LYS A 138 10.24 -11.12 -3.89
C LYS A 138 8.92 -10.38 -3.63
N TRP A 139 7.91 -10.62 -4.49
CA TRP A 139 6.62 -9.96 -4.32
C TRP A 139 6.02 -10.14 -2.93
N LYS A 140 6.09 -11.34 -2.34
CA LYS A 140 5.58 -11.61 -0.99
C LYS A 140 6.19 -10.68 0.07
N ASP A 141 7.47 -10.33 -0.06
CA ASP A 141 8.15 -9.44 0.88
C ASP A 141 7.67 -8.00 0.69
N TRP A 142 7.54 -7.57 -0.57
CA TRP A 142 6.99 -6.26 -0.93
C TRP A 142 5.54 -6.12 -0.51
N GLU A 143 4.67 -7.10 -0.74
CA GLU A 143 3.26 -7.09 -0.36
C GLU A 143 3.11 -6.92 1.15
N ARG A 144 3.83 -7.71 1.96
CA ARG A 144 3.85 -7.56 3.42
C ARG A 144 4.31 -6.18 3.87
N PHE A 145 5.31 -5.63 3.21
CA PHE A 145 5.82 -4.31 3.54
C PHE A 145 4.84 -3.19 3.16
N ILE A 146 4.17 -3.30 2.03
CA ILE A 146 3.11 -2.37 1.60
C ILE A 146 1.94 -2.44 2.57
N ASP A 147 1.50 -3.64 2.97
CA ASP A 147 0.44 -3.83 3.96
C ASP A 147 0.82 -3.19 5.29
N TRP A 148 2.06 -3.37 5.74
CA TRP A 148 2.55 -2.72 6.96
C TRP A 148 2.58 -1.20 6.85
N MET A 149 2.98 -0.65 5.71
CA MET A 149 2.94 0.79 5.49
C MET A 149 1.51 1.34 5.55
N ALA A 150 0.55 0.67 4.91
CA ALA A 150 -0.86 1.04 4.97
C ALA A 150 -1.39 0.99 6.41
N LEU A 151 -1.12 -0.08 7.16
CA LEU A 151 -1.48 -0.23 8.57
C LEU A 151 -0.90 0.88 9.47
N ASN A 152 0.24 1.45 9.11
CA ASN A 152 0.87 2.54 9.85
C ASN A 152 0.56 3.93 9.26
N GLY A 153 -0.39 4.02 8.35
CA GLY A 153 -0.89 5.27 7.79
C GLY A 153 0.09 5.97 6.85
N VAL A 154 1.12 5.27 6.34
CA VAL A 154 2.05 5.82 5.34
C VAL A 154 1.31 6.01 4.02
N ASN A 155 1.25 7.25 3.53
CA ASN A 155 0.58 7.59 2.27
C ASN A 155 1.54 8.11 1.19
N MET A 156 2.82 8.27 1.52
CA MET A 156 3.85 8.75 0.61
C MET A 156 5.13 7.89 0.71
N PRO A 157 5.11 6.62 0.27
CA PRO A 157 6.31 5.79 0.28
C PRO A 157 7.26 6.19 -0.85
N LEU A 158 8.57 6.15 -0.59
CA LEU A 158 9.58 6.28 -1.64
C LEU A 158 9.58 5.03 -2.51
N ALA A 159 9.24 5.14 -3.80
CA ALA A 159 9.12 4.03 -4.74
C ALA A 159 10.21 4.09 -5.81
N ILE A 160 11.47 3.81 -5.43
CA ILE A 160 12.64 3.91 -6.33
C ILE A 160 13.03 2.60 -7.01
N THR A 161 12.48 1.47 -6.60
CA THR A 161 12.81 0.17 -7.19
C THR A 161 12.35 0.09 -8.63
N GLY A 162 13.25 -0.29 -9.53
CA GLY A 162 12.94 -0.44 -10.96
C GLY A 162 13.28 0.79 -11.82
N GLN A 163 13.87 1.86 -11.26
CA GLN A 163 14.33 3.01 -12.05
C GLN A 163 15.32 2.62 -13.16
N GLU A 164 16.15 1.61 -12.94
CA GLU A 164 17.13 1.10 -13.89
C GLU A 164 16.49 0.68 -15.20
N MET A 165 15.29 0.12 -15.17
CA MET A 165 14.56 -0.24 -16.39
C MET A 165 14.13 1.00 -17.19
N VAL A 166 13.74 2.06 -16.52
CA VAL A 166 13.39 3.34 -17.18
C VAL A 166 14.63 3.91 -17.86
N TRP A 167 15.75 3.99 -17.16
CA TRP A 167 17.02 4.46 -17.70
C TRP A 167 17.49 3.58 -18.85
N TYR A 168 17.45 2.27 -18.71
CA TYR A 168 17.78 1.34 -19.77
C TYR A 168 16.96 1.62 -21.05
N LYS A 169 15.64 1.73 -20.94
CA LYS A 169 14.76 2.00 -22.08
C LYS A 169 15.05 3.35 -22.75
N VAL A 170 15.36 4.38 -21.96
CA VAL A 170 15.71 5.70 -22.50
C VAL A 170 17.05 5.66 -23.23
N TRP A 171 18.07 5.07 -22.61
CA TRP A 171 19.42 5.03 -23.20
C TRP A 171 19.50 4.13 -24.43
N LYS A 172 18.73 3.04 -24.47
CA LYS A 172 18.56 2.26 -25.71
C LYS A 172 18.02 3.10 -26.86
N LYS A 173 17.07 4.01 -26.58
CA LYS A 173 16.49 4.90 -27.61
C LYS A 173 17.49 5.91 -28.16
N ILE A 174 18.47 6.34 -27.37
CA ILE A 174 19.52 7.26 -27.81
C ILE A 174 20.77 6.53 -28.32
N GLY A 175 20.73 5.20 -28.44
CA GLY A 175 21.72 4.42 -29.19
C GLY A 175 22.78 3.71 -28.36
N LEU A 176 22.72 3.74 -27.00
CA LEU A 176 23.66 2.97 -26.18
C LEU A 176 23.40 1.46 -26.32
N THR A 177 24.48 0.69 -26.26
CA THR A 177 24.45 -0.76 -26.24
C THR A 177 24.04 -1.31 -24.86
N ASP A 178 23.64 -2.57 -24.80
CA ASP A 178 23.31 -3.23 -23.53
C ASP A 178 24.53 -3.32 -22.59
N GLU A 179 25.71 -3.51 -23.16
CA GLU A 179 26.97 -3.61 -22.42
C GLU A 179 27.34 -2.26 -21.79
N GLU A 180 27.28 -1.17 -22.55
CA GLU A 180 27.53 0.18 -22.05
C GLU A 180 26.56 0.56 -20.92
N ILE A 181 25.27 0.28 -21.08
CA ILE A 181 24.26 0.60 -20.08
C ILE A 181 24.49 -0.23 -18.81
N ARG A 182 24.71 -1.51 -18.93
CA ARG A 182 24.88 -2.40 -17.77
C ARG A 182 26.18 -2.15 -17.02
N SER A 183 27.26 -1.79 -17.73
CA SER A 183 28.55 -1.48 -17.08
C SER A 183 28.53 -0.17 -16.33
N TYR A 184 27.65 0.76 -16.68
CA TYR A 184 27.46 2.00 -15.93
C TYR A 184 26.76 1.74 -14.57
N PHE A 185 25.78 0.81 -14.51
CA PHE A 185 25.10 0.50 -13.26
C PHE A 185 26.00 -0.24 -12.29
N THR A 186 25.84 0.04 -11.00
CA THR A 186 26.39 -0.78 -9.91
C THR A 186 25.71 -2.15 -9.86
N GLY A 187 26.32 -3.09 -9.17
CA GLY A 187 25.66 -4.34 -8.79
C GLY A 187 24.43 -4.11 -7.92
N PRO A 188 23.51 -5.10 -7.83
CA PRO A 188 22.19 -4.94 -7.23
C PRO A 188 22.18 -4.34 -5.83
N VAL A 189 23.11 -4.74 -4.99
CA VAL A 189 23.18 -4.30 -3.57
C VAL A 189 23.52 -2.82 -3.45
N TYR A 190 24.24 -2.26 -4.43
CA TYR A 190 24.71 -0.88 -4.42
C TYR A 190 23.81 0.08 -5.20
N LEU A 191 22.75 -0.40 -5.86
CA LEU A 191 21.82 0.42 -6.63
C LEU A 191 21.23 1.62 -5.88
N PRO A 192 20.91 1.55 -4.59
CA PRO A 192 20.44 2.72 -3.86
C PRO A 192 21.41 3.89 -3.87
N TRP A 193 22.70 3.63 -3.70
CA TRP A 193 23.74 4.66 -3.74
C TRP A 193 24.01 5.16 -5.16
N HIS A 194 23.88 4.28 -6.16
CA HIS A 194 23.92 4.65 -7.57
C HIS A 194 22.78 5.62 -7.91
N ARG A 195 21.55 5.34 -7.45
CA ARG A 195 20.38 6.21 -7.64
C ARG A 195 20.53 7.60 -7.00
N MET A 196 21.36 7.72 -5.97
CA MET A 196 21.73 8.99 -5.35
C MET A 196 22.90 9.69 -6.06
N ALA A 197 23.42 9.12 -7.15
CA ALA A 197 24.61 9.57 -7.85
C ALA A 197 25.89 9.63 -6.97
N ASN A 198 26.00 8.77 -5.97
CA ASN A 198 27.16 8.67 -5.09
C ASN A 198 28.25 7.76 -5.64
N ILE A 199 27.85 6.70 -6.36
CA ILE A 199 28.76 5.70 -6.94
C ILE A 199 28.21 5.23 -8.29
N ASP A 200 29.10 4.77 -9.17
CA ASP A 200 28.78 4.11 -10.43
C ASP A 200 29.71 2.91 -10.66
N GLY A 201 29.28 1.95 -11.45
CA GLY A 201 30.05 0.76 -11.84
C GLY A 201 30.52 -0.16 -10.72
N TRP A 202 30.24 0.11 -9.45
CA TRP A 202 30.67 -0.71 -8.33
C TRP A 202 30.03 -2.08 -8.36
N ASN A 203 30.88 -3.14 -8.34
CA ASN A 203 30.41 -4.52 -8.34
C ASN A 203 29.42 -4.85 -9.49
N GLY A 204 29.58 -4.12 -10.62
CA GLY A 204 28.85 -4.38 -11.87
C GLY A 204 29.53 -5.46 -12.71
N PRO A 205 29.06 -5.67 -13.93
CA PRO A 205 27.89 -5.06 -14.55
C PRO A 205 26.57 -5.56 -13.95
N LEU A 206 25.51 -4.76 -14.05
CA LEU A 206 24.18 -5.15 -13.58
C LEU A 206 23.68 -6.39 -14.36
N PRO A 207 23.28 -7.49 -13.68
CA PRO A 207 22.80 -8.69 -14.36
C PRO A 207 21.52 -8.42 -15.17
N MET A 208 21.40 -9.06 -16.36
CA MET A 208 20.22 -8.92 -17.23
C MET A 208 18.92 -9.28 -16.51
N GLN A 209 18.94 -10.34 -15.70
CA GLN A 209 17.76 -10.78 -14.95
C GLN A 209 17.22 -9.71 -14.01
N TRP A 210 18.08 -8.87 -13.48
CA TRP A 210 17.70 -7.79 -12.57
C TRP A 210 16.85 -6.72 -13.26
N GLN A 211 17.15 -6.40 -14.51
CA GLN A 211 16.42 -5.43 -15.31
C GLN A 211 14.98 -5.86 -15.61
N TYR A 212 14.71 -7.16 -15.65
CA TYR A 212 13.41 -7.72 -16.05
C TYR A 212 12.57 -8.27 -14.89
N SER A 213 13.15 -8.57 -13.74
CA SER A 213 12.47 -9.27 -12.64
C SER A 213 11.61 -8.38 -11.75
N HIS A 214 11.79 -7.06 -11.78
CA HIS A 214 11.10 -6.13 -10.88
C HIS A 214 9.94 -5.35 -11.54
N ILE A 215 9.58 -5.68 -12.79
CA ILE A 215 8.54 -4.96 -13.57
C ILE A 215 7.49 -5.95 -14.13
N ARG A 216 7.27 -7.05 -13.46
CA ARG A 216 6.14 -7.94 -13.82
C ARG A 216 5.01 -7.79 -12.84
#